data_cc44bb87e5048e354029d787e12db9fc
#
_entry.id   cc44bb87e5048e354029d787e12db9fc
#
_cell.length_a   1.000
_cell.length_b   1.000
_cell.length_c   1.000
_cell.angle_alpha   90.00
_cell.angle_beta   90.00
_cell.angle_gamma   90.00
#
_symmetry.space_group_name_H-M   'P 1'
#
loop_
_entity.id
_entity.type
_entity.pdbx_description
1 polymer ?
#
loop_
_entity_poly.entity_id
_entity_poly.type
_entity_poly.pdbx_seq_one_letter_code
_entity_poly.pdbx_strand_id
1 'polypeptide(L)'
;MTYLAQIQETAEWIQAHTALRPQTAIVLGTGLGKLAQEIDVVDEFPYKDIPNFPVSTVEGHSGRLIFGHLGGKPIMALEGRFHYYEGYTMQEVTFPERVMYALGIKNLFLSNASGGTNPDFEIGDLMLITDHINFQPEHPLHGPNIPTGPRFPDMSEAYDHAFLEAARNIAHEKSIKVVEGVYLADQGPTYETPAEYKMYRLLGADAVGMSTVPEVIVARHCGIRCFGISIITDLGVEGKIVEVSHEEVQKAANAVQPLMAEIFRELIKKID
;
A
#
# COMPACT_ATOMS: atom_id res chain seq x y z
N MET A 1 -6.70 -0.58 -27.65
CA MET A 1 -5.84 -1.63 -27.06
C MET A 1 -6.62 -2.29 -25.95
N THR A 2 -6.48 -3.61 -25.74
CA THR A 2 -7.12 -4.29 -24.59
C THR A 2 -6.33 -4.03 -23.32
N TYR A 3 -6.97 -4.15 -22.15
CA TYR A 3 -6.29 -3.96 -20.85
C TYR A 3 -5.09 -4.91 -20.65
N LEU A 4 -5.21 -6.15 -21.09
CA LEU A 4 -4.09 -7.10 -21.08
C LEU A 4 -2.92 -6.66 -21.98
N ALA A 5 -3.23 -6.11 -23.15
CA ALA A 5 -2.18 -5.61 -24.06
C ALA A 5 -1.48 -4.37 -23.47
N GLN A 6 -2.20 -3.51 -22.74
CA GLN A 6 -1.60 -2.39 -22.01
C GLN A 6 -0.64 -2.88 -20.92
N ILE A 7 -1.05 -3.88 -20.12
CA ILE A 7 -0.17 -4.48 -19.08
C ILE A 7 1.10 -5.03 -19.71
N GLN A 8 0.98 -5.77 -20.81
CA GLN A 8 2.11 -6.38 -21.49
C GLN A 8 3.07 -5.33 -22.07
N GLU A 9 2.53 -4.33 -22.78
CA GLU A 9 3.32 -3.22 -23.36
C GLU A 9 4.10 -2.48 -22.26
N THR A 10 3.45 -2.19 -21.14
CA THR A 10 4.08 -1.51 -20.01
C THR A 10 5.21 -2.37 -19.40
N ALA A 11 4.95 -3.66 -19.20
CA ALA A 11 5.96 -4.57 -18.65
C ALA A 11 7.15 -4.72 -19.59
N GLU A 12 6.93 -4.88 -20.90
CA GLU A 12 7.98 -4.95 -21.92
C GLU A 12 8.81 -3.65 -21.97
N TRP A 13 8.14 -2.51 -21.91
CA TRP A 13 8.81 -1.22 -21.86
C TRP A 13 9.74 -1.11 -20.64
N ILE A 14 9.23 -1.45 -19.45
CA ILE A 14 10.04 -1.43 -18.21
C ILE A 14 11.23 -2.39 -18.35
N GLN A 15 11.00 -3.63 -18.82
CA GLN A 15 12.05 -4.61 -18.98
C GLN A 15 13.14 -4.21 -19.99
N ALA A 16 12.81 -3.36 -20.94
CA ALA A 16 13.77 -2.81 -21.91
C ALA A 16 14.60 -1.67 -21.31
N HIS A 17 14.13 -1.01 -20.24
CA HIS A 17 14.77 0.17 -19.66
C HIS A 17 15.51 -0.10 -18.35
N THR A 18 15.34 -1.26 -17.73
CA THR A 18 16.13 -1.67 -16.56
C THR A 18 16.61 -3.12 -16.68
N ALA A 19 17.80 -3.40 -16.19
CA ALA A 19 18.33 -4.75 -16.07
C ALA A 19 17.89 -5.48 -14.80
N LEU A 20 17.38 -4.77 -13.78
CA LEU A 20 16.96 -5.36 -12.52
C LEU A 20 15.69 -6.21 -12.70
N ARG A 21 15.67 -7.33 -12.01
CA ARG A 21 14.52 -8.28 -11.97
C ARG A 21 14.16 -8.58 -10.51
N PRO A 22 13.62 -7.61 -9.77
CA PRO A 22 13.24 -7.80 -8.39
C PRO A 22 12.05 -8.75 -8.26
N GLN A 23 11.96 -9.45 -7.14
CA GLN A 23 10.79 -10.24 -6.76
C GLN A 23 9.93 -9.54 -5.69
N THR A 24 10.39 -8.40 -5.17
CA THR A 24 9.71 -7.63 -4.14
C THR A 24 9.42 -6.23 -4.64
N ALA A 25 8.18 -5.81 -4.49
CA ALA A 25 7.74 -4.43 -4.74
C ALA A 25 7.29 -3.76 -3.43
N ILE A 26 7.43 -2.44 -3.38
CA ILE A 26 6.98 -1.59 -2.28
C ILE A 26 6.12 -0.47 -2.85
N VAL A 27 4.96 -0.20 -2.23
CA VAL A 27 4.18 1.01 -2.50
C VAL A 27 4.34 1.97 -1.33
N LEU A 28 4.96 3.10 -1.61
CA LEU A 28 5.20 4.18 -0.65
C LEU A 28 4.06 5.18 -0.73
N GLY A 29 3.18 5.13 0.27
CA GLY A 29 2.05 6.06 0.42
C GLY A 29 2.44 7.38 1.07
N THR A 30 1.44 8.14 1.50
CA THR A 30 1.56 9.46 2.13
C THR A 30 2.55 9.43 3.30
N GLY A 31 3.47 10.38 3.31
CA GLY A 31 4.44 10.55 4.40
C GLY A 31 5.64 9.61 4.35
N LEU A 32 5.82 8.77 3.31
CA LEU A 32 6.84 7.72 3.26
C LEU A 32 7.98 7.95 2.26
N GLY A 33 8.08 9.16 1.75
CA GLY A 33 9.15 9.53 0.80
C GLY A 33 10.58 9.37 1.34
N LYS A 34 10.79 9.33 2.67
CA LYS A 34 12.13 9.10 3.24
C LYS A 34 12.63 7.69 3.02
N LEU A 35 11.76 6.67 3.01
CA LEU A 35 12.19 5.31 2.68
C LEU A 35 12.74 5.23 1.24
N ALA A 36 12.20 6.02 0.32
CA ALA A 36 12.75 6.12 -1.04
C ALA A 36 14.21 6.60 -1.05
N GLN A 37 14.59 7.44 -0.07
CA GLN A 37 15.98 7.94 0.05
C GLN A 37 16.96 6.89 0.58
N GLU A 38 16.47 5.79 1.17
CA GLU A 38 17.31 4.66 1.62
C GLU A 38 17.55 3.65 0.49
N ILE A 39 16.86 3.78 -0.65
CA ILE A 39 17.03 2.90 -1.80
C ILE A 39 18.29 3.31 -2.56
N ASP A 40 19.15 2.35 -2.79
CA ASP A 40 20.29 2.46 -3.70
C ASP A 40 19.74 2.40 -5.14
N VAL A 41 19.37 3.57 -5.67
CA VAL A 41 18.67 3.69 -6.95
C VAL A 41 19.59 3.28 -8.11
N VAL A 42 19.11 2.39 -8.96
CA VAL A 42 19.76 1.98 -10.20
C VAL A 42 19.10 2.65 -11.40
N ASP A 43 17.78 2.56 -11.49
CA ASP A 43 16.98 3.20 -12.53
C ASP A 43 15.73 3.83 -11.90
N GLU A 44 15.27 4.94 -12.44
CA GLU A 44 14.00 5.58 -12.04
C GLU A 44 13.25 6.14 -13.25
N PHE A 45 11.92 6.05 -13.20
CA PHE A 45 11.06 6.47 -14.30
C PHE A 45 9.88 7.28 -13.76
N PRO A 46 9.69 8.55 -14.18
CA PRO A 46 8.45 9.27 -13.90
C PRO A 46 7.25 8.50 -14.46
N TYR A 47 6.15 8.39 -13.70
CA TYR A 47 4.97 7.65 -14.15
C TYR A 47 4.44 8.11 -15.51
N LYS A 48 4.49 9.40 -15.81
CA LYS A 48 4.06 10.00 -17.08
C LYS A 48 4.84 9.51 -18.30
N ASP A 49 6.05 8.98 -18.08
CA ASP A 49 6.94 8.51 -19.17
C ASP A 49 6.77 6.99 -19.40
N ILE A 50 6.05 6.30 -18.50
CA ILE A 50 5.76 4.86 -18.61
C ILE A 50 4.46 4.69 -19.41
N PRO A 51 4.44 3.93 -20.51
CA PRO A 51 3.23 3.69 -21.28
C PRO A 51 2.07 3.16 -20.43
N ASN A 52 0.88 3.69 -20.63
CA ASN A 52 -0.38 3.31 -19.95
C ASN A 52 -0.42 3.50 -18.43
N PHE A 53 0.66 3.98 -17.82
CA PHE A 53 0.71 4.15 -16.37
C PHE A 53 -0.14 5.38 -15.96
N PRO A 54 -0.94 5.31 -14.90
CA PRO A 54 -1.63 6.47 -14.37
C PRO A 54 -0.62 7.49 -13.81
N VAL A 55 -1.06 8.73 -13.61
CA VAL A 55 -0.23 9.81 -13.05
C VAL A 55 -0.80 10.19 -11.70
N SER A 56 0.01 10.09 -10.62
CA SER A 56 -0.40 10.54 -9.29
C SER A 56 -0.61 12.05 -9.27
N THR A 57 -1.76 12.48 -8.74
CA THR A 57 -2.15 13.90 -8.63
C THR A 57 -2.11 14.38 -7.18
N VAL A 58 -1.84 13.49 -6.22
CA VAL A 58 -1.81 13.80 -4.80
C VAL A 58 -0.53 14.55 -4.42
N GLU A 59 -0.69 15.67 -3.72
CA GLU A 59 0.43 16.45 -3.20
C GLU A 59 1.30 15.61 -2.24
N GLY A 60 2.61 15.65 -2.44
CA GLY A 60 3.57 14.84 -1.67
C GLY A 60 3.91 13.48 -2.28
N HIS A 61 3.28 13.10 -3.39
CA HIS A 61 3.66 11.94 -4.17
C HIS A 61 4.61 12.36 -5.30
N SER A 62 5.83 11.82 -5.33
CA SER A 62 6.82 12.14 -6.37
C SER A 62 6.44 11.60 -7.74
N GLY A 63 5.58 10.58 -7.80
CA GLY A 63 5.05 10.03 -9.05
C GLY A 63 6.10 9.35 -9.91
N ARG A 64 6.94 8.50 -9.31
CA ARG A 64 8.00 7.76 -10.01
C ARG A 64 8.10 6.31 -9.58
N LEU A 65 8.51 5.48 -10.53
CA LEU A 65 8.85 4.09 -10.35
C LEU A 65 10.36 3.96 -10.19
N ILE A 66 10.80 3.31 -9.12
CA ILE A 66 12.21 3.15 -8.77
C ILE A 66 12.59 1.67 -8.83
N PHE A 67 13.72 1.37 -9.45
CA PHE A 67 14.41 0.09 -9.36
C PHE A 67 15.75 0.30 -8.66
N GLY A 68 16.02 -0.47 -7.62
CA GLY A 68 17.22 -0.30 -6.83
C GLY A 68 17.41 -1.41 -5.80
N HIS A 69 18.23 -1.14 -4.80
CA HIS A 69 18.47 -2.08 -3.70
C HIS A 69 18.07 -1.47 -2.37
N LEU A 70 17.39 -2.26 -1.54
CA LEU A 70 17.08 -1.91 -0.15
C LEU A 70 17.48 -3.09 0.74
N GLY A 71 18.31 -2.82 1.76
CA GLY A 71 18.85 -3.89 2.60
C GLY A 71 19.71 -4.92 1.84
N GLY A 72 20.27 -4.52 0.69
CA GLY A 72 21.07 -5.38 -0.18
C GLY A 72 20.28 -6.27 -1.13
N LYS A 73 18.95 -6.20 -1.13
CA LYS A 73 18.07 -6.96 -2.03
C LYS A 73 17.53 -6.07 -3.15
N PRO A 74 17.40 -6.57 -4.39
CA PRO A 74 16.78 -5.82 -5.47
C PRO A 74 15.29 -5.62 -5.21
N ILE A 75 14.81 -4.40 -5.37
CA ILE A 75 13.40 -4.03 -5.19
C ILE A 75 12.91 -3.14 -6.32
N MET A 76 11.58 -3.13 -6.51
CA MET A 76 10.83 -2.15 -7.26
C MET A 76 10.04 -1.30 -6.26
N ALA A 77 10.09 0.01 -6.36
CA ALA A 77 9.32 0.88 -5.48
C ALA A 77 8.48 1.88 -6.28
N LEU A 78 7.21 2.00 -5.88
CA LEU A 78 6.33 3.07 -6.34
C LEU A 78 6.42 4.21 -5.32
N GLU A 79 6.98 5.34 -5.69
CA GLU A 79 6.96 6.55 -4.87
C GLU A 79 5.71 7.38 -5.18
N GLY A 80 4.63 6.99 -4.52
CA GLY A 80 3.27 7.46 -4.75
C GLY A 80 2.37 6.33 -5.26
N ARG A 81 1.07 6.48 -5.00
CA ARG A 81 0.02 5.55 -5.42
C ARG A 81 -1.12 6.29 -6.11
N PHE A 82 -2.10 5.54 -6.58
CA PHE A 82 -3.30 6.05 -7.22
C PHE A 82 -4.52 5.76 -6.34
N HIS A 83 -5.45 6.72 -6.29
CA HIS A 83 -6.65 6.57 -5.47
C HIS A 83 -7.91 6.72 -6.33
N TYR A 84 -8.96 6.07 -5.89
CA TYR A 84 -10.26 6.16 -6.56
C TYR A 84 -10.81 7.60 -6.60
N TYR A 85 -10.60 8.36 -5.52
CA TYR A 85 -11.06 9.75 -5.46
C TYR A 85 -10.34 10.71 -6.44
N GLU A 86 -9.23 10.30 -7.02
CA GLU A 86 -8.55 11.07 -8.08
C GLU A 86 -9.31 11.03 -9.42
N GLY A 87 -10.40 10.23 -9.50
CA GLY A 87 -11.23 10.04 -10.70
C GLY A 87 -10.83 8.83 -11.55
N TYR A 88 -9.90 8.02 -11.07
CA TYR A 88 -9.50 6.77 -11.72
C TYR A 88 -10.52 5.65 -11.49
N THR A 89 -10.72 4.80 -12.49
CA THR A 89 -11.40 3.52 -12.31
C THR A 89 -10.58 2.57 -11.44
N MET A 90 -11.23 1.56 -10.83
CA MET A 90 -10.48 0.56 -10.06
C MET A 90 -9.47 -0.25 -10.89
N GLN A 91 -9.68 -0.37 -12.21
CA GLN A 91 -8.67 -0.96 -13.10
C GLN A 91 -7.43 -0.08 -13.26
N GLU A 92 -7.59 1.24 -13.31
CA GLU A 92 -6.48 2.19 -13.36
C GLU A 92 -5.76 2.27 -12.02
N VAL A 93 -6.51 2.35 -10.91
CA VAL A 93 -5.94 2.36 -9.54
C VAL A 93 -5.03 1.15 -9.31
N THR A 94 -5.44 -0.03 -9.81
CA THR A 94 -4.73 -1.30 -9.59
C THR A 94 -3.93 -1.78 -10.82
N PHE A 95 -3.71 -0.92 -11.78
CA PHE A 95 -2.88 -1.22 -12.95
C PHE A 95 -1.44 -1.59 -12.57
N PRO A 96 -0.79 -0.89 -11.61
CA PRO A 96 0.56 -1.25 -11.19
C PRO A 96 0.72 -2.69 -10.71
N GLU A 97 -0.24 -3.22 -9.95
CA GLU A 97 -0.20 -4.60 -9.43
C GLU A 97 -0.27 -5.64 -10.54
N ARG A 98 -1.00 -5.33 -11.63
CA ARG A 98 -1.02 -6.17 -12.85
C ARG A 98 0.33 -6.12 -13.58
N VAL A 99 0.94 -4.96 -13.64
CA VAL A 99 2.29 -4.80 -14.22
C VAL A 99 3.32 -5.52 -13.35
N MET A 100 3.24 -5.41 -12.03
CA MET A 100 4.09 -6.15 -11.09
C MET A 100 4.03 -7.66 -11.32
N TYR A 101 2.82 -8.21 -11.51
CA TYR A 101 2.65 -9.62 -11.87
C TYR A 101 3.37 -9.97 -13.18
N ALA A 102 3.21 -9.15 -14.24
CA ALA A 102 3.86 -9.37 -15.53
C ALA A 102 5.39 -9.26 -15.44
N LEU A 103 5.91 -8.45 -14.51
CA LEU A 103 7.35 -8.32 -14.21
C LEU A 103 7.90 -9.45 -13.33
N GLY A 104 7.04 -10.32 -12.79
CA GLY A 104 7.44 -11.45 -11.96
C GLY A 104 7.60 -11.16 -10.48
N ILE A 105 7.04 -10.05 -9.99
CA ILE A 105 6.97 -9.74 -8.57
C ILE A 105 6.20 -10.84 -7.81
N LYS A 106 6.70 -11.21 -6.66
CA LYS A 106 6.16 -12.25 -5.77
C LYS A 106 5.68 -11.70 -4.42
N ASN A 107 6.26 -10.58 -3.98
CA ASN A 107 5.98 -9.98 -2.69
C ASN A 107 5.64 -8.51 -2.89
N LEU A 108 4.58 -8.04 -2.27
CA LEU A 108 4.13 -6.65 -2.28
C LEU A 108 4.05 -6.12 -0.86
N PHE A 109 4.80 -5.07 -0.58
CA PHE A 109 4.77 -4.34 0.68
C PHE A 109 4.06 -3.01 0.49
N LEU A 110 3.09 -2.75 1.33
CA LEU A 110 2.22 -1.58 1.25
C LEU A 110 2.32 -0.76 2.53
N SER A 111 2.39 0.54 2.35
CA SER A 111 2.36 1.48 3.45
C SER A 111 1.30 2.54 3.21
N ASN A 112 0.66 2.99 4.27
CA ASN A 112 -0.34 4.05 4.21
C ASN A 112 -0.40 4.84 5.53
N ALA A 113 -1.16 5.93 5.51
CA ALA A 113 -1.63 6.67 6.67
C ALA A 113 -3.14 6.44 6.82
N SER A 114 -3.64 6.37 8.05
CA SER A 114 -5.06 6.11 8.32
C SER A 114 -5.54 6.73 9.64
N GLY A 115 -6.84 7.00 9.72
CA GLY A 115 -7.54 7.35 10.95
C GLY A 115 -7.81 6.13 11.81
N GLY A 116 -7.43 6.16 13.08
CA GLY A 116 -7.67 5.08 14.04
C GLY A 116 -9.09 5.10 14.57
N THR A 117 -9.82 3.98 14.44
CA THR A 117 -11.16 3.80 15.02
C THR A 117 -11.12 2.98 16.31
N ASN A 118 -10.00 2.31 16.58
CA ASN A 118 -9.79 1.56 17.81
C ASN A 118 -9.44 2.50 18.97
N PRO A 119 -10.20 2.48 20.12
CA PRO A 119 -9.96 3.38 21.25
C PRO A 119 -8.61 3.15 21.95
N ASP A 120 -7.98 2.01 21.75
CA ASP A 120 -6.69 1.65 22.36
C ASP A 120 -5.49 2.12 21.51
N PHE A 121 -5.76 2.68 20.31
CA PHE A 121 -4.70 3.20 19.46
C PHE A 121 -4.36 4.64 19.81
N GLU A 122 -3.12 5.00 19.48
CA GLU A 122 -2.57 6.35 19.65
C GLU A 122 -2.06 6.90 18.31
N ILE A 123 -2.06 8.22 18.16
CA ILE A 123 -1.43 8.87 17.00
C ILE A 123 0.07 8.51 16.99
N GLY A 124 0.55 8.04 15.86
CA GLY A 124 1.91 7.55 15.66
C GLY A 124 2.07 6.04 15.85
N ASP A 125 1.03 5.31 16.24
CA ASP A 125 1.09 3.85 16.26
C ASP A 125 1.34 3.30 14.84
N LEU A 126 2.19 2.29 14.75
CA LEU A 126 2.39 1.49 13.55
C LEU A 126 1.49 0.26 13.63
N MET A 127 0.43 0.24 12.82
CA MET A 127 -0.49 -0.89 12.75
C MET A 127 -0.06 -1.88 11.66
N LEU A 128 0.30 -3.09 12.05
CA LEU A 128 0.40 -4.22 11.12
C LEU A 128 -1.02 -4.59 10.67
N ILE A 129 -1.28 -4.53 9.38
CA ILE A 129 -2.59 -4.84 8.82
C ILE A 129 -2.74 -6.35 8.76
N THR A 130 -3.62 -6.91 9.58
CA THR A 130 -3.86 -8.36 9.65
C THR A 130 -5.01 -8.82 8.76
N ASP A 131 -5.96 -7.92 8.49
CA ASP A 131 -7.12 -8.16 7.63
C ASP A 131 -7.68 -6.84 7.12
N HIS A 132 -8.66 -6.87 6.21
CA HIS A 132 -9.28 -5.66 5.71
C HIS A 132 -10.79 -5.79 5.47
N ILE A 133 -11.45 -4.62 5.42
CA ILE A 133 -12.82 -4.48 4.94
C ILE A 133 -12.79 -3.63 3.67
N ASN A 134 -13.27 -4.17 2.57
CA ASN A 134 -13.46 -3.42 1.32
C ASN A 134 -14.78 -2.65 1.37
N PHE A 135 -14.73 -1.36 1.63
CA PHE A 135 -15.87 -0.46 1.64
C PHE A 135 -15.85 0.53 0.45
N GLN A 136 -15.00 0.25 -0.54
CA GLN A 136 -14.91 1.01 -1.79
C GLN A 136 -16.18 0.83 -2.64
N PRO A 137 -16.59 1.85 -3.42
CA PRO A 137 -17.81 1.81 -4.23
C PRO A 137 -17.72 0.83 -5.41
N GLU A 138 -16.51 0.48 -5.83
CA GLU A 138 -16.22 -0.48 -6.89
C GLU A 138 -15.27 -1.56 -6.43
N HIS A 139 -15.41 -2.76 -7.02
CA HIS A 139 -14.50 -3.87 -6.75
C HIS A 139 -13.51 -4.02 -7.92
N PRO A 140 -12.18 -4.09 -7.68
CA PRO A 140 -11.17 -4.11 -8.75
C PRO A 140 -11.24 -5.36 -9.65
N LEU A 141 -11.94 -6.41 -9.21
CA LEU A 141 -12.19 -7.63 -10.01
C LEU A 141 -13.60 -7.66 -10.62
N HIS A 142 -14.35 -6.54 -10.58
CA HIS A 142 -15.64 -6.46 -11.23
C HIS A 142 -15.49 -6.56 -12.76
N GLY A 143 -16.42 -7.29 -13.41
CA GLY A 143 -16.41 -7.52 -14.85
C GLY A 143 -15.82 -8.88 -15.26
N PRO A 144 -15.39 -9.04 -16.53
CA PRO A 144 -14.75 -10.27 -17.01
C PRO A 144 -13.47 -10.61 -16.27
N ASN A 145 -13.26 -11.90 -15.99
CA ASN A 145 -12.04 -12.31 -15.31
C ASN A 145 -10.80 -12.04 -16.17
N ILE A 146 -9.77 -11.47 -15.56
CA ILE A 146 -8.46 -11.29 -16.17
C ILE A 146 -7.66 -12.60 -15.92
N PRO A 147 -7.09 -13.24 -16.94
CA PRO A 147 -6.47 -14.58 -16.82
C PRO A 147 -5.09 -14.54 -16.12
N THR A 148 -4.92 -13.69 -15.12
CA THR A 148 -3.75 -13.63 -14.23
C THR A 148 -4.03 -14.34 -12.89
N GLY A 149 -5.27 -14.81 -12.68
CA GLY A 149 -5.69 -15.53 -11.50
C GLY A 149 -7.10 -16.11 -11.62
N PRO A 150 -7.59 -16.81 -10.57
CA PRO A 150 -8.90 -17.45 -10.56
C PRO A 150 -10.03 -16.42 -10.56
N ARG A 151 -11.22 -16.79 -11.06
CA ARG A 151 -12.40 -15.89 -11.01
C ARG A 151 -12.80 -15.54 -9.58
N PHE A 152 -12.62 -16.45 -8.65
CA PHE A 152 -12.95 -16.31 -7.23
C PHE A 152 -11.69 -16.60 -6.40
N PRO A 153 -10.83 -15.59 -6.18
CA PRO A 153 -9.64 -15.75 -5.34
C PRO A 153 -10.04 -15.94 -3.87
N ASP A 154 -9.33 -16.81 -3.18
CA ASP A 154 -9.43 -16.91 -1.73
C ASP A 154 -8.73 -15.71 -1.07
N MET A 155 -9.39 -15.11 -0.09
CA MET A 155 -8.91 -13.95 0.67
C MET A 155 -8.78 -14.24 2.18
N SER A 156 -8.86 -15.51 2.60
CA SER A 156 -8.74 -15.90 4.01
C SER A 156 -7.36 -15.57 4.61
N GLU A 157 -6.35 -15.43 3.76
CA GLU A 157 -5.01 -14.95 4.10
C GLU A 157 -4.63 -13.81 3.14
N ALA A 158 -5.34 -12.67 3.23
CA ALA A 158 -5.07 -11.52 2.38
C ALA A 158 -3.67 -10.93 2.65
N TYR A 159 -3.28 -10.91 3.90
CA TYR A 159 -1.95 -10.52 4.38
C TYR A 159 -1.18 -11.76 4.83
N ASP A 160 0.03 -11.91 4.35
CA ASP A 160 0.84 -13.12 4.55
C ASP A 160 1.23 -13.29 6.03
N HIS A 161 0.86 -14.41 6.63
CA HIS A 161 1.09 -14.70 8.04
C HIS A 161 2.58 -14.78 8.39
N ALA A 162 3.43 -15.29 7.49
CA ALA A 162 4.86 -15.37 7.74
C ALA A 162 5.51 -13.97 7.73
N PHE A 163 5.04 -13.05 6.88
CA PHE A 163 5.49 -11.66 6.92
C PHE A 163 5.04 -10.95 8.19
N LEU A 164 3.80 -11.16 8.64
CA LEU A 164 3.30 -10.62 9.89
C LEU A 164 4.11 -11.11 11.09
N GLU A 165 4.39 -12.41 11.16
CA GLU A 165 5.21 -12.99 12.23
C GLU A 165 6.64 -12.42 12.20
N ALA A 166 7.27 -12.34 11.04
CA ALA A 166 8.60 -11.77 10.89
C ALA A 166 8.62 -10.29 11.30
N ALA A 167 7.59 -9.51 10.94
CA ALA A 167 7.48 -8.10 11.32
C ALA A 167 7.31 -7.92 12.83
N ARG A 168 6.51 -8.77 13.51
CA ARG A 168 6.40 -8.79 14.99
C ARG A 168 7.75 -9.04 15.65
N ASN A 169 8.48 -10.02 15.15
CA ASN A 169 9.81 -10.37 15.68
C ASN A 169 10.81 -9.22 15.49
N ILE A 170 10.82 -8.59 14.31
CA ILE A 170 11.66 -7.42 14.03
C ILE A 170 11.28 -6.26 14.97
N ALA A 171 10.00 -5.96 15.11
CA ALA A 171 9.53 -4.90 16.00
C ALA A 171 9.96 -5.14 17.44
N HIS A 172 9.85 -6.38 17.94
CA HIS A 172 10.31 -6.76 19.26
C HIS A 172 11.84 -6.61 19.40
N GLU A 173 12.62 -7.15 18.47
CA GLU A 173 14.10 -7.07 18.45
C GLU A 173 14.59 -5.61 18.44
N LYS A 174 13.88 -4.73 17.74
CA LYS A 174 14.22 -3.30 17.58
C LYS A 174 13.57 -2.40 18.62
N SER A 175 12.78 -2.96 19.54
CA SER A 175 11.99 -2.19 20.52
C SER A 175 11.05 -1.16 19.87
N ILE A 176 10.48 -1.50 18.72
CA ILE A 176 9.47 -0.68 18.01
C ILE A 176 8.09 -1.11 18.49
N LYS A 177 7.29 -0.15 18.99
CA LYS A 177 5.88 -0.40 19.32
C LYS A 177 5.10 -0.62 18.04
N VAL A 178 4.43 -1.74 17.93
CA VAL A 178 3.45 -2.03 16.88
C VAL A 178 2.12 -2.45 17.50
N VAL A 179 1.04 -2.15 16.80
CA VAL A 179 -0.31 -2.65 17.07
C VAL A 179 -0.77 -3.47 15.87
N GLU A 180 -1.86 -4.18 16.00
CA GLU A 180 -2.43 -4.98 14.92
C GLU A 180 -3.90 -4.65 14.74
N GLY A 181 -4.39 -4.73 13.51
CA GLY A 181 -5.78 -4.44 13.29
C GLY A 181 -6.27 -4.65 11.87
N VAL A 182 -7.58 -4.46 11.74
CA VAL A 182 -8.33 -4.53 10.50
C VAL A 182 -8.40 -3.13 9.86
N TYR A 183 -7.93 -3.04 8.62
CA TYR A 183 -7.99 -1.80 7.84
C TYR A 183 -9.24 -1.76 6.97
N LEU A 184 -10.05 -0.72 7.10
CA LEU A 184 -11.18 -0.47 6.22
C LEU A 184 -10.79 0.53 5.14
N ALA A 185 -11.04 0.20 3.87
CA ALA A 185 -10.86 1.15 2.78
C ALA A 185 -12.20 1.75 2.37
N ASP A 186 -12.34 3.06 2.48
CA ASP A 186 -13.47 3.80 1.94
C ASP A 186 -13.10 4.63 0.69
N GLN A 187 -14.06 5.36 0.18
CA GLN A 187 -13.91 6.10 -1.07
C GLN A 187 -13.08 7.39 -0.90
N GLY A 188 -13.27 8.14 0.19
CA GLY A 188 -12.83 9.53 0.27
C GLY A 188 -13.55 10.44 -0.75
N PRO A 189 -13.05 11.66 -1.07
CA PRO A 189 -11.84 12.32 -0.52
C PRO A 189 -12.05 13.03 0.83
N THR A 190 -13.29 13.04 1.36
CA THR A 190 -13.54 13.63 2.68
C THR A 190 -12.98 12.72 3.78
N TYR A 191 -12.48 13.33 4.84
CA TYR A 191 -12.31 12.61 6.11
C TYR A 191 -13.68 12.25 6.69
N GLU A 192 -13.70 11.27 7.56
CA GLU A 192 -14.91 10.67 8.07
C GLU A 192 -15.62 11.58 9.07
N THR A 193 -16.94 11.56 9.01
CA THR A 193 -17.77 12.14 10.08
C THR A 193 -17.69 11.28 11.36
N PRO A 194 -18.00 11.85 12.54
CA PRO A 194 -18.07 11.05 13.78
C PRO A 194 -19.00 9.83 13.68
N ALA A 195 -20.07 9.93 12.88
CA ALA A 195 -21.00 8.82 12.67
C ALA A 195 -20.40 7.69 11.80
N GLU A 196 -19.61 8.07 10.77
CA GLU A 196 -18.90 7.11 9.93
C GLU A 196 -17.80 6.38 10.71
N TYR A 197 -17.00 7.07 11.52
CA TYR A 197 -16.03 6.43 12.41
C TYR A 197 -16.70 5.40 13.33
N LYS A 198 -17.83 5.77 13.95
CA LYS A 198 -18.59 4.84 14.80
C LYS A 198 -19.12 3.66 14.01
N MET A 199 -19.63 3.89 12.80
CA MET A 199 -20.10 2.81 11.91
C MET A 199 -18.96 1.86 11.56
N TYR A 200 -17.81 2.37 11.12
CA TYR A 200 -16.65 1.56 10.74
C TYR A 200 -16.14 0.73 11.92
N ARG A 201 -16.09 1.30 13.12
CA ARG A 201 -15.74 0.55 14.33
C ARG A 201 -16.73 -0.57 14.60
N LEU A 202 -18.04 -0.34 14.46
CA LEU A 202 -19.08 -1.38 14.62
C LEU A 202 -18.96 -2.50 13.57
N LEU A 203 -18.48 -2.21 12.36
CA LEU A 203 -18.20 -3.20 11.33
C LEU A 203 -16.92 -4.00 11.62
N GLY A 204 -16.14 -3.64 12.62
CA GLY A 204 -14.93 -4.34 13.01
C GLY A 204 -13.63 -3.71 12.51
N ALA A 205 -13.67 -2.49 11.97
CA ALA A 205 -12.45 -1.78 11.58
C ALA A 205 -11.69 -1.25 12.81
N ASP A 206 -10.37 -1.30 12.75
CA ASP A 206 -9.46 -0.67 13.71
C ASP A 206 -8.85 0.63 13.16
N ALA A 207 -8.78 0.75 11.84
CA ALA A 207 -8.36 1.95 11.13
C ALA A 207 -9.11 2.09 9.81
N VAL A 208 -9.20 3.33 9.31
CA VAL A 208 -9.84 3.66 8.03
C VAL A 208 -8.92 4.53 7.17
N GLY A 209 -8.93 4.28 5.87
CA GLY A 209 -8.23 5.10 4.88
C GLY A 209 -8.75 4.84 3.48
N MET A 210 -8.12 5.45 2.47
CA MET A 210 -8.68 5.57 1.12
C MET A 210 -7.89 4.76 0.07
N SER A 211 -7.11 3.73 0.48
CA SER A 211 -6.17 3.02 -0.40
C SER A 211 -6.03 1.54 -0.04
N THR A 212 -4.95 0.91 -0.50
CA THR A 212 -4.40 -0.38 -0.03
C THR A 212 -5.24 -1.61 -0.33
N VAL A 213 -6.53 -1.62 0.01
CA VAL A 213 -7.39 -2.81 -0.17
C VAL A 213 -7.55 -3.21 -1.63
N PRO A 214 -7.82 -2.30 -2.58
CA PRO A 214 -7.87 -2.65 -3.99
C PRO A 214 -6.56 -3.25 -4.51
N GLU A 215 -5.41 -2.69 -4.06
CA GLU A 215 -4.06 -3.15 -4.41
C GLU A 215 -3.84 -4.58 -3.90
N VAL A 216 -4.17 -4.86 -2.63
CA VAL A 216 -4.09 -6.20 -2.03
C VAL A 216 -4.99 -7.19 -2.76
N ILE A 217 -6.23 -6.83 -3.07
CA ILE A 217 -7.17 -7.71 -3.80
C ILE A 217 -6.58 -8.15 -5.15
N VAL A 218 -6.03 -7.21 -5.92
CA VAL A 218 -5.45 -7.52 -7.22
C VAL A 218 -4.13 -8.28 -7.09
N ALA A 219 -3.28 -7.93 -6.15
CA ALA A 219 -2.04 -8.65 -5.86
C ALA A 219 -2.34 -10.12 -5.48
N ARG A 220 -3.28 -10.35 -4.57
CA ARG A 220 -3.69 -11.71 -4.18
C ARG A 220 -4.32 -12.48 -5.31
N HIS A 221 -5.16 -11.84 -6.14
CA HIS A 221 -5.68 -12.45 -7.36
C HIS A 221 -4.56 -12.94 -8.29
N CYS A 222 -3.44 -12.21 -8.36
CA CYS A 222 -2.25 -12.56 -9.13
C CYS A 222 -1.29 -13.54 -8.41
N GLY A 223 -1.61 -13.97 -7.19
CA GLY A 223 -0.76 -14.86 -6.39
C GLY A 223 0.45 -14.17 -5.76
N ILE A 224 0.44 -12.85 -5.65
CA ILE A 224 1.47 -12.07 -4.96
C ILE A 224 1.17 -12.07 -3.46
N ARG A 225 2.20 -12.31 -2.64
CA ARG A 225 2.10 -12.27 -1.18
C ARG A 225 2.11 -10.81 -0.73
N CYS A 226 1.22 -10.45 0.19
CA CYS A 226 1.04 -9.06 0.61
C CYS A 226 1.41 -8.86 2.08
N PHE A 227 2.00 -7.70 2.37
CA PHE A 227 2.25 -7.21 3.72
C PHE A 227 1.93 -5.72 3.78
N GLY A 228 1.28 -5.26 4.84
CA GLY A 228 0.89 -3.86 4.99
C GLY A 228 1.16 -3.32 6.38
N ILE A 229 1.65 -2.07 6.44
CA ILE A 229 1.73 -1.27 7.67
C ILE A 229 0.99 0.04 7.44
N SER A 230 0.14 0.39 8.40
CA SER A 230 -0.53 1.69 8.46
C SER A 230 0.03 2.53 9.61
N ILE A 231 0.23 3.83 9.37
CA ILE A 231 0.51 4.80 10.43
C ILE A 231 -0.81 5.39 10.88
N ILE A 232 -1.12 5.33 12.16
CA ILE A 232 -2.28 6.00 12.74
C ILE A 232 -1.98 7.50 12.87
N THR A 233 -2.67 8.33 12.10
CA THR A 233 -2.39 9.77 11.98
C THR A 233 -3.36 10.66 12.73
N ASP A 234 -4.55 10.14 13.00
CA ASP A 234 -5.63 10.80 13.72
C ASP A 234 -6.52 9.75 14.39
N LEU A 235 -7.45 10.19 15.26
CA LEU A 235 -8.30 9.27 16.02
C LEU A 235 -9.78 9.61 15.84
N GLY A 236 -10.51 8.72 15.18
CA GLY A 236 -11.96 8.71 15.03
C GLY A 236 -12.70 8.12 16.25
N VAL A 237 -12.17 8.34 17.46
CA VAL A 237 -12.72 7.81 18.72
C VAL A 237 -13.53 8.88 19.43
N GLU A 238 -14.71 8.53 19.95
CA GLU A 238 -15.58 9.46 20.68
C GLU A 238 -14.79 10.19 21.78
N GLY A 239 -14.88 11.52 21.80
CA GLY A 239 -14.13 12.38 22.72
C GLY A 239 -12.68 12.68 22.31
N LYS A 240 -12.15 12.03 21.26
CA LYS A 240 -10.81 12.29 20.73
C LYS A 240 -10.82 12.87 19.31
N ILE A 241 -12.00 12.96 18.67
CA ILE A 241 -12.13 13.48 17.30
C ILE A 241 -11.82 14.99 17.30
N VAL A 242 -10.88 15.39 16.46
CA VAL A 242 -10.50 16.78 16.19
C VAL A 242 -10.56 17.06 14.69
N GLU A 243 -10.50 18.32 14.30
CA GLU A 243 -10.33 18.66 12.88
C GLU A 243 -9.02 18.07 12.34
N VAL A 244 -9.07 17.46 11.17
CA VAL A 244 -7.92 16.80 10.52
C VAL A 244 -7.62 17.52 9.21
N SER A 245 -6.35 17.83 8.99
CA SER A 245 -5.83 18.35 7.72
C SER A 245 -4.80 17.39 7.11
N HIS A 246 -4.64 17.47 5.80
CA HIS A 246 -3.62 16.67 5.11
C HIS A 246 -2.19 16.96 5.62
N GLU A 247 -1.92 18.21 6.01
CA GLU A 247 -0.63 18.61 6.60
C GLU A 247 -0.38 17.93 7.95
N GLU A 248 -1.40 17.83 8.80
CA GLU A 248 -1.30 17.12 10.10
C GLU A 248 -1.09 15.63 9.91
N VAL A 249 -1.80 15.01 8.95
CA VAL A 249 -1.59 13.61 8.54
C VAL A 249 -0.14 13.38 8.11
N GLN A 250 0.39 14.23 7.22
CA GLN A 250 1.78 14.12 6.77
C GLN A 250 2.77 14.31 7.92
N LYS A 251 2.51 15.25 8.82
CA LYS A 251 3.37 15.52 9.99
C LYS A 251 3.41 14.32 10.94
N ALA A 252 2.26 13.74 11.26
CA ALA A 252 2.18 12.53 12.10
C ALA A 252 2.90 11.34 11.44
N ALA A 253 2.66 11.12 10.15
CA ALA A 253 3.32 10.06 9.39
C ALA A 253 4.85 10.23 9.36
N ASN A 254 5.34 11.44 9.06
CA ASN A 254 6.76 11.75 8.99
C ASN A 254 7.51 11.54 10.33
N ALA A 255 6.83 11.69 11.46
CA ALA A 255 7.43 11.52 12.79
C ALA A 255 7.84 10.08 13.07
N VAL A 256 7.05 9.09 12.59
CA VAL A 256 7.27 7.65 12.88
C VAL A 256 7.73 6.85 11.67
N GLN A 257 7.79 7.47 10.50
CA GLN A 257 8.28 6.86 9.27
C GLN A 257 9.61 6.11 9.42
N PRO A 258 10.64 6.61 10.14
CA PRO A 258 11.91 5.90 10.28
C PRO A 258 11.76 4.52 10.94
N LEU A 259 10.80 4.38 11.85
CA LEU A 259 10.51 3.10 12.52
C LEU A 259 9.88 2.10 11.56
N MET A 260 8.95 2.56 10.71
CA MET A 260 8.36 1.72 9.67
C MET A 260 9.38 1.33 8.60
N ALA A 261 10.23 2.26 8.18
CA ALA A 261 11.32 2.00 7.25
C ALA A 261 12.27 0.91 7.77
N GLU A 262 12.58 0.93 9.09
CA GLU A 262 13.38 -0.10 9.74
C GLU A 262 12.72 -1.48 9.61
N ILE A 263 11.41 -1.59 9.88
CA ILE A 263 10.67 -2.86 9.75
C ILE A 263 10.72 -3.36 8.29
N PHE A 264 10.43 -2.50 7.31
CA PHE A 264 10.47 -2.88 5.89
C PHE A 264 11.85 -3.35 5.46
N ARG A 265 12.90 -2.58 5.82
CA ARG A 265 14.28 -2.92 5.46
C ARG A 265 14.72 -4.26 6.05
N GLU A 266 14.44 -4.50 7.33
CA GLU A 266 14.81 -5.75 8.00
C GLU A 266 13.98 -6.93 7.49
N LEU A 267 12.70 -6.71 7.16
CA LEU A 267 11.85 -7.74 6.57
C LEU A 267 12.34 -8.14 5.17
N ILE A 268 12.70 -7.16 4.33
CA ILE A 268 13.23 -7.40 2.99
C ILE A 268 14.54 -8.19 3.02
N LYS A 269 15.43 -7.94 3.98
CA LYS A 269 16.66 -8.74 4.17
C LYS A 269 16.39 -10.22 4.41
N LYS A 270 15.27 -10.55 5.08
CA LYS A 270 14.89 -11.91 5.46
C LYS A 270 14.12 -12.67 4.37
N ILE A 271 13.72 -11.99 3.29
CA ILE A 271 13.01 -12.63 2.17
C ILE A 271 14.03 -13.22 1.19
N ASP A 272 13.80 -14.47 0.80
CA ASP A 272 14.58 -15.20 -0.21
C ASP A 272 14.19 -14.82 -1.64
#